data_6266321ae580bdd957b77ce15e807541
#
_entry.id   6266321ae580bdd957b77ce15e807541
#
_cell.length_a   1.000
_cell.length_b   1.000
_cell.length_c   1.000
_cell.angle_alpha   90.00
_cell.angle_beta   90.00
_cell.angle_gamma   90.00
#
_symmetry.space_group_name_H-M   'P 1'
#
loop_
_entity.id
_entity.type
_entity.pdbx_description
1 polymer ?
#
loop_
_entity_poly.entity_id
_entity_poly.type
_entity_poly.pdbx_seq_one_letter_code
_entity_poly.pdbx_strand_id
1 'polypeptide(L)'
;DSIWFHYDLDNKRPTKPTDEALNKYLTGHDRHLEMTKIVRKFDIPSEYESGDEIIVTKNDLDTNHHMNNAIYVSKARNLIDEDFKVKKIGVQYKKAAVLHDIILPRITRDENSYIINLADQGGDTYAVIKFEY
;
A
#
# COMPACT_ATOMS: atom_id res chain seq x y z
N ASP A 1 -3.92 -9.88 6.44
CA ASP A 1 -5.25 -9.80 5.83
C ASP A 1 -5.24 -8.78 4.69
N SER A 2 -5.97 -9.01 3.61
CA SER A 2 -5.99 -8.15 2.43
C SER A 2 -7.38 -8.16 1.78
N ILE A 3 -7.73 -7.04 1.14
CA ILE A 3 -8.96 -6.93 0.37
C ILE A 3 -8.59 -6.92 -1.10
N TRP A 4 -9.16 -7.86 -1.86
CA TRP A 4 -8.99 -7.98 -3.29
C TRP A 4 -10.32 -7.71 -3.99
N PHE A 5 -10.26 -7.22 -5.20
CA PHE A 5 -11.43 -7.06 -6.04
C PHE A 5 -11.12 -7.54 -7.46
N HIS A 6 -12.14 -8.05 -8.13
CA HIS A 6 -12.06 -8.37 -9.52
C HIS A 6 -12.17 -7.09 -10.35
N TYR A 7 -11.29 -6.91 -11.33
CA TYR A 7 -11.24 -5.71 -12.16
C TYR A 7 -11.52 -6.05 -13.61
N ASP A 8 -12.52 -5.37 -14.18
CA ASP A 8 -12.88 -5.47 -15.59
C ASP A 8 -11.95 -4.55 -16.40
N LEU A 9 -11.09 -5.16 -17.22
CA LEU A 9 -10.10 -4.44 -18.02
C LEU A 9 -10.74 -3.66 -19.17
N ASP A 10 -11.86 -4.14 -19.71
CA ASP A 10 -12.56 -3.51 -20.83
C ASP A 10 -13.29 -2.25 -20.39
N ASN A 11 -14.03 -2.35 -19.28
CA ASN A 11 -14.81 -1.25 -18.70
C ASN A 11 -14.03 -0.43 -17.68
N LYS A 12 -12.78 -0.81 -17.36
CA LYS A 12 -11.88 -0.13 -16.42
C LYS A 12 -12.53 0.16 -15.05
N ARG A 13 -13.22 -0.82 -14.50
CA ARG A 13 -13.93 -0.68 -13.20
C ARG A 13 -13.88 -1.97 -12.39
N PRO A 14 -13.97 -1.84 -11.04
CA PRO A 14 -14.16 -3.01 -10.18
C PRO A 14 -15.50 -3.70 -10.50
N THR A 15 -15.49 -5.03 -10.51
CA THR A 15 -16.68 -5.87 -10.69
C THR A 15 -16.78 -6.92 -9.58
N LYS A 16 -17.96 -7.52 -9.45
CA LYS A 16 -18.11 -8.71 -8.62
C LYS A 16 -17.56 -9.92 -9.36
N PRO A 17 -16.76 -10.78 -8.70
CA PRO A 17 -16.41 -12.08 -9.29
C PRO A 17 -17.66 -12.91 -9.57
N THR A 18 -17.60 -13.73 -10.60
CA THR A 18 -18.70 -14.67 -10.91
C THR A 18 -18.76 -15.79 -9.87
N ASP A 19 -19.94 -16.40 -9.69
CA ASP A 19 -20.09 -17.54 -8.78
C ASP A 19 -19.17 -18.71 -9.16
N GLU A 20 -18.93 -18.92 -10.47
CA GLU A 20 -17.98 -19.91 -10.95
C GLU A 20 -16.54 -19.61 -10.49
N ALA A 21 -16.10 -18.35 -10.58
CA ALA A 21 -14.79 -17.93 -10.10
C ALA A 21 -14.68 -18.09 -8.58
N LEU A 22 -15.70 -17.67 -7.84
CA LEU A 22 -15.74 -17.83 -6.38
C LEU A 22 -15.66 -19.30 -5.96
N ASN A 23 -16.44 -20.19 -6.62
CA ASN A 23 -16.43 -21.61 -6.30
C ASN A 23 -15.10 -22.31 -6.54
N LYS A 24 -14.28 -21.81 -7.49
CA LYS A 24 -12.91 -22.33 -7.70
C LYS A 24 -11.96 -22.02 -6.56
N TYR A 25 -12.16 -20.90 -5.87
CA TYR A 25 -11.26 -20.41 -4.83
C TYR A 25 -11.78 -20.64 -3.40
N LEU A 26 -13.09 -20.78 -3.22
CA LEU A 26 -13.73 -20.93 -1.91
C LEU A 26 -14.04 -22.38 -1.53
N THR A 27 -13.42 -23.36 -2.19
CA THR A 27 -13.68 -24.78 -1.92
C THR A 27 -13.23 -25.20 -0.53
N GLY A 28 -14.16 -25.21 0.40
CA GLY A 28 -14.17 -26.18 1.52
C GLY A 28 -13.24 -25.92 2.70
N HIS A 29 -12.70 -24.73 2.88
CA HIS A 29 -11.87 -24.44 4.05
C HIS A 29 -12.50 -23.33 4.92
N ASP A 30 -13.55 -23.70 5.66
CA ASP A 30 -14.19 -22.87 6.69
C ASP A 30 -13.29 -22.63 7.91
N ARG A 31 -11.99 -22.44 7.71
CA ARG A 31 -11.11 -22.02 8.79
C ARG A 31 -11.21 -20.50 8.92
N HIS A 32 -12.15 -20.06 9.74
CA HIS A 32 -12.14 -18.69 10.25
C HIS A 32 -10.95 -18.52 11.18
N LEU A 33 -9.94 -17.79 10.70
CA LEU A 33 -8.89 -17.25 11.56
C LEU A 33 -9.47 -16.00 12.25
N GLU A 34 -9.36 -15.93 13.56
CA GLU A 34 -9.62 -14.68 14.27
C GLU A 34 -8.57 -13.66 13.85
N MET A 35 -9.00 -12.68 13.06
CA MET A 35 -8.11 -11.64 12.54
C MET A 35 -8.57 -10.28 13.02
N THR A 36 -7.61 -9.39 13.27
CA THR A 36 -7.90 -7.98 13.55
C THR A 36 -8.62 -7.37 12.35
N LYS A 37 -9.66 -6.58 12.61
CA LYS A 37 -10.38 -5.89 11.53
C LYS A 37 -9.43 -5.05 10.69
N ILE A 38 -9.56 -5.17 9.36
CA ILE A 38 -8.79 -4.34 8.43
C ILE A 38 -9.21 -2.88 8.60
N VAL A 39 -8.23 -2.01 8.81
CA VAL A 39 -8.44 -0.56 8.70
C VAL A 39 -8.44 -0.21 7.22
N ARG A 40 -9.61 0.19 6.68
CA ARG A 40 -9.78 0.46 5.26
C ARG A 40 -9.25 1.81 4.80
N LYS A 41 -9.13 2.76 5.72
CA LYS A 41 -8.62 4.10 5.45
C LYS A 41 -7.69 4.51 6.58
N PHE A 42 -6.58 5.11 6.21
CA PHE A 42 -5.72 5.83 7.13
C PHE A 42 -5.99 7.32 6.99
N ASP A 43 -6.11 8.01 8.11
CA ASP A 43 -6.08 9.46 8.12
C ASP A 43 -4.64 9.89 7.79
N ILE A 44 -4.51 10.76 6.80
CA ILE A 44 -3.21 11.32 6.41
C ILE A 44 -3.07 12.63 7.16
N PRO A 45 -2.10 12.72 8.08
CA PRO A 45 -1.88 13.95 8.84
C PRO A 45 -1.52 15.13 7.92
N SER A 46 -1.95 16.32 8.28
CA SER A 46 -1.59 17.55 7.57
C SER A 46 -0.19 18.02 7.89
N GLU A 47 0.32 17.68 9.08
CA GLU A 47 1.67 17.98 9.52
C GLU A 47 2.56 16.78 9.25
N TYR A 48 3.67 17.00 8.57
CA TYR A 48 4.61 15.96 8.19
C TYR A 48 6.02 16.53 7.99
N GLU A 49 7.00 15.68 8.11
CA GLU A 49 8.37 15.91 7.68
C GLU A 49 8.53 15.39 6.24
N SER A 50 9.23 16.16 5.40
CA SER A 50 9.52 15.74 4.02
C SER A 50 10.75 14.85 4.00
N GLY A 51 10.63 13.67 3.40
CA GLY A 51 11.78 12.82 3.10
C GLY A 51 12.38 13.14 1.74
N ASP A 52 13.54 12.52 1.46
CA ASP A 52 14.20 12.61 0.16
C ASP A 52 13.32 12.03 -0.94
N GLU A 53 13.37 12.64 -2.12
CA GLU A 53 12.63 12.15 -3.28
C GLU A 53 13.08 10.75 -3.71
N ILE A 54 12.12 9.95 -4.14
CA ILE A 54 12.34 8.59 -4.62
C ILE A 54 11.96 8.53 -6.08
N ILE A 55 12.93 8.21 -6.94
CA ILE A 55 12.69 7.99 -8.37
C ILE A 55 12.37 6.50 -8.59
N VAL A 56 11.28 6.22 -9.29
CA VAL A 56 10.89 4.85 -9.65
C VAL A 56 11.79 4.34 -10.75
N THR A 57 12.48 3.23 -10.48
CA THR A 57 13.43 2.59 -11.39
C THR A 57 12.85 1.30 -11.99
N LYS A 58 13.53 0.72 -13.00
CA LYS A 58 13.12 -0.56 -13.58
C LYS A 58 13.06 -1.71 -12.57
N ASN A 59 13.93 -1.68 -11.57
CA ASN A 59 13.98 -2.73 -10.52
C ASN A 59 12.79 -2.64 -9.56
N ASP A 60 12.09 -1.52 -9.54
CA ASP A 60 10.93 -1.32 -8.70
C ASP A 60 9.63 -1.87 -9.34
N LEU A 61 9.66 -2.19 -10.65
CA LEU A 61 8.46 -2.53 -11.41
C LEU A 61 8.15 -4.03 -11.39
N ASP A 62 6.87 -4.34 -11.45
CA ASP A 62 6.34 -5.67 -11.70
C ASP A 62 6.12 -5.95 -13.21
N THR A 63 5.54 -7.10 -13.52
CA THR A 63 5.22 -7.51 -14.92
C THR A 63 4.15 -6.63 -15.59
N ASN A 64 3.39 -5.85 -14.81
CA ASN A 64 2.41 -4.89 -15.33
C ASN A 64 3.01 -3.50 -15.54
N HIS A 65 4.33 -3.36 -15.40
CA HIS A 65 5.06 -2.10 -15.48
C HIS A 65 4.63 -1.06 -14.43
N HIS A 66 4.06 -1.52 -13.32
CA HIS A 66 3.76 -0.71 -12.16
C HIS A 66 4.73 -1.03 -11.03
N MET A 67 4.98 -0.07 -10.16
CA MET A 67 5.78 -0.29 -8.97
C MET A 67 5.16 -1.40 -8.12
N ASN A 68 5.96 -2.43 -7.82
CA ASN A 68 5.51 -3.58 -7.04
C ASN A 68 5.07 -3.17 -5.63
N ASN A 69 3.97 -3.73 -5.16
CA ASN A 69 3.38 -3.41 -3.86
C ASN A 69 4.36 -3.56 -2.69
N ALA A 70 5.22 -4.57 -2.71
CA ALA A 70 6.22 -4.78 -1.67
C ALA A 70 7.32 -3.69 -1.68
N ILE A 71 7.61 -3.11 -2.84
CA ILE A 71 8.63 -2.06 -2.97
C ILE A 71 8.18 -0.77 -2.28
N TYR A 72 6.89 -0.39 -2.35
CA TYR A 72 6.38 0.75 -1.58
C TYR A 72 6.68 0.59 -0.09
N VAL A 73 6.42 -0.61 0.45
CA VAL A 73 6.66 -0.92 1.87
C VAL A 73 8.16 -0.86 2.19
N SER A 74 9.00 -1.44 1.33
CA SER A 74 10.45 -1.44 1.50
C SER A 74 11.02 -0.02 1.51
N LYS A 75 10.61 0.81 0.54
CA LYS A 75 11.06 2.21 0.48
C LYS A 75 10.58 3.01 1.69
N ALA A 76 9.32 2.82 2.11
CA ALA A 76 8.80 3.44 3.32
C ALA A 76 9.54 2.99 4.60
N ARG A 77 9.93 1.71 4.68
CA ARG A 77 10.69 1.18 5.84
C ARG A 77 12.05 1.85 6.00
N ASN A 78 12.69 2.26 4.91
CA ASN A 78 13.97 2.96 4.94
C ASN A 78 13.87 4.43 5.41
N LEU A 79 12.64 4.95 5.58
CA LEU A 79 12.38 6.32 6.00
C LEU A 79 12.07 6.44 7.51
N ILE A 80 12.04 5.33 8.23
CA ILE A 80 11.79 5.32 9.67
C ILE A 80 13.02 4.83 10.42
N ASP A 81 13.07 5.10 11.72
CA ASP A 81 14.20 4.72 12.57
C ASP A 81 14.52 3.23 12.47
N GLU A 82 15.80 2.88 12.36
CA GLU A 82 16.26 1.48 12.28
C GLU A 82 15.85 0.66 13.50
N ASP A 83 15.91 1.28 14.68
CA ASP A 83 15.58 0.65 15.96
C ASP A 83 14.07 0.51 16.20
N PHE A 84 13.23 1.11 15.35
CA PHE A 84 11.78 1.00 15.50
C PHE A 84 11.31 -0.43 15.22
N LYS A 85 10.79 -1.10 16.27
CA LYS A 85 10.32 -2.48 16.19
C LYS A 85 8.91 -2.53 15.61
N VAL A 86 8.83 -2.81 14.32
CA VAL A 86 7.55 -2.97 13.63
C VAL A 86 6.89 -4.29 14.03
N LYS A 87 5.70 -4.23 14.61
CA LYS A 87 4.83 -5.39 14.90
C LYS A 87 3.68 -5.51 13.93
N LYS A 88 3.23 -4.38 13.36
CA LYS A 88 2.12 -4.37 12.42
C LYS A 88 2.38 -3.40 11.29
N ILE A 89 2.00 -3.81 10.09
CA ILE A 89 2.08 -2.98 8.87
C ILE A 89 0.69 -2.90 8.26
N GLY A 90 0.23 -1.68 8.06
CA GLY A 90 -0.97 -1.40 7.28
C GLY A 90 -0.59 -0.64 6.01
N VAL A 91 -1.19 -1.02 4.87
CA VAL A 91 -0.92 -0.36 3.59
C VAL A 91 -2.23 -0.06 2.88
N GLN A 92 -2.33 1.15 2.34
CA GLN A 92 -3.41 1.56 1.48
C GLN A 92 -2.83 2.05 0.15
N TYR A 93 -3.03 1.30 -0.92
CA TYR A 93 -2.65 1.70 -2.27
C TYR A 93 -3.78 2.53 -2.91
N LYS A 94 -3.45 3.64 -3.55
CA LYS A 94 -4.42 4.54 -4.20
C LYS A 94 -4.15 4.73 -5.69
N LYS A 95 -2.88 4.89 -6.09
CA LYS A 95 -2.45 5.12 -7.46
C LYS A 95 -1.23 4.28 -7.75
N ALA A 96 -1.15 3.67 -8.92
CA ALA A 96 0.06 2.97 -9.35
C ALA A 96 1.13 3.97 -9.78
N ALA A 97 2.35 3.80 -9.29
CA ALA A 97 3.51 4.52 -9.79
C ALA A 97 4.15 3.75 -10.96
N VAL A 98 4.66 4.49 -11.95
CA VAL A 98 5.28 3.95 -13.15
C VAL A 98 6.75 4.38 -13.23
N LEU A 99 7.46 3.85 -14.22
CA LEU A 99 8.88 4.17 -14.45
C LEU A 99 9.10 5.68 -14.54
N HIS A 100 10.11 6.17 -13.82
CA HIS A 100 10.51 7.57 -13.72
C HIS A 100 9.57 8.49 -12.95
N ASP A 101 8.49 7.99 -12.37
CA ASP A 101 7.71 8.78 -11.43
C ASP A 101 8.59 9.21 -10.26
N ILE A 102 8.37 10.44 -9.80
CA ILE A 102 9.03 11.02 -8.63
C ILE A 102 8.04 10.96 -7.47
N ILE A 103 8.42 10.24 -6.44
CA ILE A 103 7.65 10.09 -5.20
C ILE A 103 8.25 11.00 -4.14
N LEU A 104 7.40 11.82 -3.53
CA LEU A 104 7.75 12.70 -2.42
C LEU A 104 7.19 12.12 -1.12
N PRO A 105 8.04 11.54 -0.27
CA PRO A 105 7.61 11.00 1.02
C PRO A 105 7.22 12.11 1.99
N ARG A 106 6.10 11.90 2.68
CA ARG A 106 5.62 12.72 3.80
C ARG A 106 5.54 11.83 5.02
N ILE A 107 6.36 12.12 6.00
CA ILE A 107 6.61 11.28 7.17
C ILE A 107 5.96 11.92 8.38
N THR A 108 5.07 11.20 9.03
CA THR A 108 4.54 11.60 10.33
C THR A 108 4.92 10.54 11.35
N ARG A 109 5.50 10.99 12.45
CA ARG A 109 5.88 10.16 13.58
C ARG A 109 4.94 10.42 14.74
N ASP A 110 4.50 9.36 15.39
CA ASP A 110 3.79 9.38 16.65
C ASP A 110 4.56 8.49 17.65
N GLU A 111 4.14 8.47 18.92
CA GLU A 111 4.83 7.73 20.00
C GLU A 111 5.06 6.25 19.65
N ASN A 112 4.07 5.59 19.04
CA ASN A 112 4.09 4.16 18.73
C ASN A 112 3.82 3.85 17.25
N SER A 113 3.92 4.82 16.37
CA SER A 113 3.66 4.60 14.95
C SER A 113 4.33 5.60 14.03
N TYR A 114 4.52 5.17 12.78
CA TYR A 114 4.85 6.03 11.66
C TYR A 114 3.77 5.92 10.59
N ILE A 115 3.40 7.06 10.01
CA ILE A 115 2.56 7.13 8.82
C ILE A 115 3.39 7.75 7.71
N ILE A 116 3.61 6.97 6.64
CA ILE A 116 4.36 7.40 5.46
C ILE A 116 3.37 7.55 4.31
N ASN A 117 3.15 8.78 3.88
CA ASN A 117 2.38 9.08 2.68
C ASN A 117 3.33 9.29 1.50
N LEU A 118 3.32 8.38 0.57
CA LEU A 118 4.08 8.45 -0.68
C LEU A 118 3.23 9.15 -1.73
N ALA A 119 3.53 10.42 -2.01
CA ALA A 119 2.76 11.27 -2.91
C ALA A 119 3.56 11.68 -4.15
N ASP A 120 2.86 12.11 -5.21
CA ASP A 120 3.50 12.74 -6.35
C ASP A 120 3.73 14.25 -6.11
N GLN A 121 4.33 14.92 -7.08
CA GLN A 121 4.60 16.36 -7.03
C GLN A 121 3.33 17.21 -6.97
N GLY A 122 2.21 16.72 -7.46
CA GLY A 122 0.90 17.36 -7.39
C GLY A 122 0.19 17.16 -6.04
N GLY A 123 0.73 16.27 -5.19
CA GLY A 123 0.16 15.91 -3.89
C GLY A 123 -0.77 14.70 -3.92
N ASP A 124 -0.97 14.08 -5.09
CA ASP A 124 -1.76 12.87 -5.20
C ASP A 124 -1.00 11.68 -4.60
N THR A 125 -1.68 10.92 -3.75
CA THR A 125 -1.09 9.80 -3.03
C THR A 125 -0.98 8.56 -3.90
N TYR A 126 0.20 7.95 -3.98
CA TYR A 126 0.40 6.59 -4.49
C TYR A 126 0.03 5.54 -3.45
N ALA A 127 0.60 5.64 -2.27
CA ALA A 127 0.34 4.73 -1.17
C ALA A 127 0.50 5.40 0.19
N VAL A 128 -0.24 4.92 1.19
CA VAL A 128 -0.04 5.26 2.60
C VAL A 128 0.37 4.00 3.33
N ILE A 129 1.48 4.05 4.03
CA ILE A 129 2.00 2.94 4.83
C ILE A 129 2.01 3.36 6.29
N LYS A 130 1.40 2.54 7.15
CA LYS A 130 1.45 2.70 8.58
C LYS A 130 2.25 1.57 9.22
N PHE A 131 3.27 1.95 9.98
CA PHE A 131 4.03 1.04 10.82
C PHE A 131 3.61 1.26 12.27
N GLU A 132 3.28 0.19 12.99
CA GLU A 132 2.87 0.22 14.39
C GLU A 132 3.79 -0.72 15.20
N TYR A 133 4.15 -0.25 16.42
CA TYR A 133 4.87 -1.04 17.42
C TYR A 133 3.97 -2.10 18.03
#